data_6bb34cc650a38c0b0519794fd67a58f0
#
_entry.id   6bb34cc650a38c0b0519794fd67a58f0
#
_cell.length_a   1.000
_cell.length_b   1.000
_cell.length_c   1.000
_cell.angle_alpha   90.00
_cell.angle_beta   90.00
_cell.angle_gamma   90.00
#
_symmetry.space_group_name_H-M   'P 1'
#
loop_
_entity.id
_entity.type
_entity.pdbx_description
1 polymer ?
#
loop_
_entity_poly.entity_id
_entity_poly.type
_entity_poly.pdbx_seq_one_letter_code
_entity_poly.pdbx_strand_id
1 'polypeptide(L)'
;MTRFLFAAGALLLAAVPALAHPVTVKSCNREVTFDAAPQRAVSNDVNLTEMMLALKLQDRMAGYTGVSGWKTLDERLREGVRALPELSQKYPTKEVLLNADVDFYFAGWNYGMKVGGEVTPETLAPFGIKVYELTESCIHIMAKGKPTMEDMFVDLLNLGRIFGVEERAEALVAGYRDELAEITAEIKGAQRRPVRVFVYDSGEEKPFTSGRHGIPTAMIEAAGGVNIMDDVEKSWTEISWEPVIDRNPEVAVIVNYGEVTAEQKIAFMKGNPAFRNVDAVKNDRFVVLDYVEATPGPRDIEAIRRLAKSFHAEAM
;
A
#
# COMPACT_ATOMS: atom_id res chain seq x y z
N MET A 1 -22.86 -55.26 -44.07
CA MET A 1 -23.02 -55.17 -42.60
C MET A 1 -21.80 -54.43 -42.03
N THR A 2 -21.85 -53.12 -41.90
CA THR A 2 -20.73 -52.28 -41.49
C THR A 2 -21.00 -51.83 -40.04
N ARG A 3 -20.20 -52.28 -39.09
CA ARG A 3 -20.30 -51.87 -37.68
C ARG A 3 -19.50 -50.59 -37.44
N PHE A 4 -20.15 -49.52 -37.07
CA PHE A 4 -19.52 -48.30 -36.55
C PHE A 4 -19.25 -48.48 -35.05
N LEU A 5 -17.95 -48.42 -34.65
CA LEU A 5 -17.56 -48.29 -33.24
C LEU A 5 -17.52 -46.78 -32.88
N PHE A 6 -18.37 -46.39 -31.96
CA PHE A 6 -18.28 -45.07 -31.30
C PHE A 6 -17.26 -45.16 -30.13
N ALA A 7 -16.15 -44.46 -30.25
CA ALA A 7 -15.23 -44.25 -29.15
C ALA A 7 -15.70 -43.07 -28.30
N ALA A 8 -16.17 -43.32 -27.09
CA ALA A 8 -16.49 -42.30 -26.11
C ALA A 8 -15.17 -41.82 -25.45
N GLY A 9 -14.74 -40.60 -25.80
CA GLY A 9 -13.64 -39.94 -25.13
C GLY A 9 -14.09 -39.40 -23.78
N ALA A 10 -13.58 -39.94 -22.68
CA ALA A 10 -13.76 -39.38 -21.33
C ALA A 10 -12.84 -38.18 -21.15
N LEU A 11 -13.43 -36.97 -21.07
CA LEU A 11 -12.73 -35.75 -20.66
C LEU A 11 -12.45 -35.86 -19.15
N LEU A 12 -11.21 -36.16 -18.78
CA LEU A 12 -10.73 -36.02 -17.40
C LEU A 12 -10.61 -34.50 -17.10
N LEU A 13 -11.59 -33.95 -16.42
CA LEU A 13 -11.42 -32.65 -15.72
C LEU A 13 -10.42 -32.85 -14.59
N ALA A 14 -9.20 -32.36 -14.76
CA ALA A 14 -8.25 -32.24 -13.68
C ALA A 14 -8.83 -31.26 -12.65
N ALA A 15 -9.30 -31.75 -11.51
CA ALA A 15 -9.65 -30.95 -10.37
C ALA A 15 -8.35 -30.31 -9.85
N VAL A 16 -8.21 -29.00 -10.02
CA VAL A 16 -7.17 -28.21 -9.33
C VAL A 16 -7.45 -28.37 -7.84
N PRO A 17 -6.48 -28.81 -7.01
CA PRO A 17 -6.68 -28.89 -5.57
C PRO A 17 -6.95 -27.47 -5.05
N ALA A 18 -8.19 -27.19 -4.65
CA ALA A 18 -8.48 -26.07 -3.79
C ALA A 18 -7.66 -26.31 -2.50
N LEU A 19 -6.74 -25.41 -2.16
CA LEU A 19 -5.99 -25.51 -0.91
C LEU A 19 -6.99 -25.62 0.24
N ALA A 20 -6.83 -26.69 1.00
CA ALA A 20 -7.77 -27.07 2.02
C ALA A 20 -7.57 -26.15 3.24
N HIS A 21 -8.58 -25.37 3.62
CA HIS A 21 -8.64 -24.77 4.94
C HIS A 21 -8.61 -25.88 6.01
N PRO A 22 -8.07 -25.65 7.21
CA PRO A 22 -7.70 -24.35 7.76
C PRO A 22 -6.36 -23.77 7.25
N VAL A 23 -6.30 -22.44 7.13
CA VAL A 23 -5.09 -21.68 6.77
C VAL A 23 -4.69 -20.81 7.95
N THR A 24 -3.43 -20.89 8.36
CA THR A 24 -2.85 -20.00 9.37
C THR A 24 -1.86 -19.05 8.72
N VAL A 25 -1.99 -17.75 9.01
CA VAL A 25 -1.07 -16.69 8.58
C VAL A 25 -0.59 -15.87 9.77
N LYS A 26 0.62 -15.34 9.64
CA LYS A 26 1.13 -14.35 10.60
C LYS A 26 0.52 -12.98 10.28
N SER A 27 -0.03 -12.31 11.29
CA SER A 27 -0.58 -10.98 11.23
C SER A 27 0.03 -10.16 12.37
N CYS A 28 0.96 -9.29 12.07
CA CYS A 28 1.81 -8.58 13.02
C CYS A 28 2.47 -9.51 14.06
N ASN A 29 2.07 -9.42 15.34
CA ASN A 29 2.58 -10.25 16.44
C ASN A 29 1.69 -11.46 16.75
N ARG A 30 0.67 -11.75 15.90
CA ARG A 30 -0.31 -12.83 16.10
C ARG A 30 -0.24 -13.85 14.96
N GLU A 31 -0.68 -15.07 15.26
CA GLU A 31 -1.09 -16.04 14.25
C GLU A 31 -2.62 -16.05 14.16
N VAL A 32 -3.14 -15.99 12.95
CA VAL A 32 -4.58 -15.98 12.69
C VAL A 32 -4.93 -17.17 11.82
N THR A 33 -5.79 -18.06 12.33
CA THR A 33 -6.27 -19.24 11.62
C THR A 33 -7.65 -18.98 11.02
N PHE A 34 -7.79 -19.29 9.74
CA PHE A 34 -9.04 -19.23 8.98
C PHE A 34 -9.51 -20.64 8.68
N ASP A 35 -10.64 -21.04 9.26
CA ASP A 35 -11.20 -22.39 9.08
C ASP A 35 -11.87 -22.55 7.71
N ALA A 36 -12.26 -21.43 7.10
CA ALA A 36 -12.78 -21.31 5.74
C ALA A 36 -12.40 -19.96 5.14
N ALA A 37 -12.43 -19.84 3.82
CA ALA A 37 -12.23 -18.57 3.14
C ALA A 37 -13.36 -17.59 3.49
N PRO A 38 -13.02 -16.33 3.86
CA PRO A 38 -14.02 -15.31 4.19
C PRO A 38 -15.00 -15.07 3.04
N GLN A 39 -16.25 -14.73 3.39
CA GLN A 39 -17.33 -14.49 2.42
C GLN A 39 -17.86 -13.06 2.48
N ARG A 40 -17.59 -12.35 3.56
CA ARG A 40 -18.08 -10.99 3.82
C ARG A 40 -16.96 -10.09 4.34
N ALA A 41 -15.93 -9.97 3.51
CA ALA A 41 -14.74 -9.17 3.82
C ALA A 41 -15.02 -7.66 3.71
N VAL A 42 -14.36 -6.90 4.56
CA VAL A 42 -14.27 -5.44 4.45
C VAL A 42 -12.79 -5.04 4.48
N SER A 43 -12.39 -4.16 3.57
CA SER A 43 -11.10 -3.48 3.59
C SER A 43 -11.26 -2.04 4.03
N ASN A 44 -10.26 -1.50 4.73
CA ASN A 44 -10.23 -0.07 5.03
C ASN A 44 -9.11 0.60 4.25
N ASP A 45 -9.41 1.81 3.76
CA ASP A 45 -8.50 2.64 3.00
C ASP A 45 -8.32 2.22 1.53
N VAL A 46 -7.83 3.16 0.72
CA VAL A 46 -7.69 3.03 -0.74
C VAL A 46 -6.74 1.89 -1.09
N ASN A 47 -5.56 1.91 -0.52
CA ASN A 47 -4.48 0.97 -0.81
C ASN A 47 -4.82 -0.48 -0.43
N LEU A 48 -5.44 -0.71 0.75
CA LEU A 48 -5.86 -2.05 1.16
C LEU A 48 -7.02 -2.54 0.30
N THR A 49 -7.93 -1.63 -0.08
CA THR A 49 -9.01 -1.96 -1.02
C THR A 49 -8.44 -2.36 -2.37
N GLU A 50 -7.44 -1.64 -2.89
CA GLU A 50 -6.78 -2.01 -4.15
C GLU A 50 -6.05 -3.35 -4.08
N MET A 51 -5.48 -3.75 -2.94
CA MET A 51 -4.93 -5.10 -2.78
C MET A 51 -6.01 -6.18 -2.96
N MET A 52 -7.21 -5.98 -2.38
CA MET A 52 -8.35 -6.89 -2.56
C MET A 52 -8.80 -6.93 -4.03
N LEU A 53 -8.85 -5.78 -4.69
CA LEU A 53 -9.21 -5.68 -6.12
C LEU A 53 -8.18 -6.34 -7.03
N ALA A 54 -6.89 -6.16 -6.75
CA ALA A 54 -5.80 -6.79 -7.52
C ALA A 54 -5.87 -8.31 -7.48
N LEU A 55 -6.34 -8.85 -6.36
CA LEU A 55 -6.62 -10.28 -6.18
C LEU A 55 -8.03 -10.69 -6.67
N LYS A 56 -8.80 -9.79 -7.28
CA LYS A 56 -10.16 -10.01 -7.79
C LYS A 56 -11.09 -10.65 -6.75
N LEU A 57 -11.13 -10.07 -5.56
CA LEU A 57 -11.89 -10.58 -4.42
C LEU A 57 -13.25 -9.87 -4.22
N GLN A 58 -13.71 -9.07 -5.18
CA GLN A 58 -14.95 -8.29 -5.06
C GLN A 58 -16.16 -9.15 -4.66
N ASP A 59 -16.28 -10.35 -5.20
CA ASP A 59 -17.37 -11.28 -4.87
C ASP A 59 -17.32 -11.83 -3.43
N ARG A 60 -16.23 -11.58 -2.72
CA ARG A 60 -16.03 -11.96 -1.32
C ARG A 60 -16.11 -10.77 -0.37
N MET A 61 -16.36 -9.57 -0.89
CA MET A 61 -16.41 -8.34 -0.10
C MET A 61 -17.87 -7.94 0.19
N ALA A 62 -18.14 -7.60 1.46
CA ALA A 62 -19.37 -6.94 1.86
C ALA A 62 -19.32 -5.43 1.55
N GLY A 63 -18.12 -4.87 1.39
CA GLY A 63 -17.89 -3.47 1.09
C GLY A 63 -16.49 -3.01 1.47
N TYR A 64 -16.31 -1.71 1.53
CA TYR A 64 -15.06 -1.07 1.94
C TYR A 64 -15.35 0.16 2.81
N THR A 65 -14.31 0.70 3.46
CA THR A 65 -14.41 1.88 4.34
C THR A 65 -13.21 2.81 4.16
N GLY A 66 -13.35 4.08 4.55
CA GLY A 66 -12.24 5.02 4.65
C GLY A 66 -11.70 5.52 3.32
N VAL A 67 -12.49 5.54 2.25
CA VAL A 67 -12.04 5.88 0.90
C VAL A 67 -12.48 7.27 0.49
N SER A 68 -13.78 7.57 0.41
CA SER A 68 -14.26 8.84 -0.14
C SER A 68 -14.22 10.03 0.81
N GLY A 69 -13.98 9.80 2.10
CA GLY A 69 -14.11 10.84 3.13
C GLY A 69 -13.06 11.96 3.07
N TRP A 70 -11.89 11.70 2.48
CA TRP A 70 -10.76 12.64 2.40
C TRP A 70 -9.77 12.35 1.26
N LYS A 71 -10.13 11.49 0.34
CA LYS A 71 -9.25 11.04 -0.74
C LYS A 71 -9.94 11.16 -2.08
N THR A 72 -9.16 11.41 -3.11
CA THR A 72 -9.67 11.44 -4.48
C THR A 72 -9.70 10.01 -5.02
N LEU A 73 -10.88 9.56 -5.43
CA LEU A 73 -11.02 8.32 -6.19
C LEU A 73 -10.72 8.60 -7.66
N ASP A 74 -9.71 7.95 -8.18
CA ASP A 74 -9.49 7.93 -9.61
C ASP A 74 -10.44 6.95 -10.33
N GLU A 75 -10.39 6.92 -11.66
CA GLU A 75 -11.25 6.07 -12.47
C GLU A 75 -11.00 4.58 -12.23
N ARG A 76 -9.73 4.17 -12.07
CA ARG A 76 -9.34 2.77 -11.82
C ARG A 76 -10.00 2.24 -10.55
N LEU A 77 -9.93 3.01 -9.46
CA LEU A 77 -10.54 2.63 -8.19
C LEU A 77 -12.08 2.66 -8.27
N ARG A 78 -12.67 3.70 -8.87
CA ARG A 78 -14.12 3.79 -9.05
C ARG A 78 -14.70 2.59 -9.77
N GLU A 79 -14.08 2.19 -10.87
CA GLU A 79 -14.49 0.98 -11.61
C GLU A 79 -14.29 -0.28 -10.77
N GLY A 80 -13.18 -0.41 -10.06
CA GLY A 80 -12.88 -1.55 -9.19
C GLY A 80 -13.92 -1.78 -8.09
N VAL A 81 -14.41 -0.70 -7.46
CA VAL A 81 -15.37 -0.76 -6.34
C VAL A 81 -16.83 -0.53 -6.78
N ARG A 82 -17.11 -0.37 -8.06
CA ARG A 82 -18.43 0.03 -8.59
C ARG A 82 -19.60 -0.79 -8.06
N ALA A 83 -19.41 -2.08 -7.84
CA ALA A 83 -20.44 -2.99 -7.33
C ALA A 83 -20.46 -3.13 -5.80
N LEU A 84 -19.56 -2.44 -5.09
CA LEU A 84 -19.37 -2.55 -3.65
C LEU A 84 -19.86 -1.29 -2.94
N PRO A 85 -20.60 -1.42 -1.82
CA PRO A 85 -20.97 -0.27 -1.02
C PRO A 85 -19.77 0.25 -0.22
N GLU A 86 -19.62 1.58 -0.13
CA GLU A 86 -18.80 2.19 0.90
C GLU A 86 -19.58 2.25 2.21
N LEU A 87 -19.19 1.42 3.18
CA LEU A 87 -19.89 1.26 4.45
C LEU A 87 -19.65 2.44 5.40
N SER A 88 -18.51 3.10 5.26
CA SER A 88 -18.13 4.31 5.99
C SER A 88 -17.14 5.12 5.18
N GLN A 89 -17.36 6.43 5.03
CA GLN A 89 -16.42 7.32 4.34
C GLN A 89 -15.09 7.53 5.09
N LYS A 90 -15.10 7.31 6.40
CA LYS A 90 -13.95 7.36 7.30
C LYS A 90 -13.71 5.99 7.90
N TYR A 91 -12.86 5.91 8.92
CA TYR A 91 -12.66 4.67 9.67
C TYR A 91 -14.00 4.17 10.21
N PRO A 92 -14.28 2.86 10.10
CA PRO A 92 -15.55 2.32 10.58
C PRO A 92 -15.60 2.32 12.10
N THR A 93 -16.82 2.37 12.66
CA THR A 93 -17.08 1.93 14.01
C THR A 93 -17.32 0.42 14.02
N LYS A 94 -17.31 -0.17 15.21
CA LYS A 94 -17.61 -1.58 15.35
C LYS A 94 -19.04 -1.91 14.87
N GLU A 95 -20.01 -1.04 15.14
CA GLU A 95 -21.39 -1.20 14.69
C GLU A 95 -21.51 -1.25 13.17
N VAL A 96 -20.72 -0.47 12.43
CA VAL A 96 -20.69 -0.50 10.97
C VAL A 96 -20.31 -1.89 10.48
N LEU A 97 -19.27 -2.50 11.06
CA LEU A 97 -18.81 -3.83 10.69
C LEU A 97 -19.84 -4.91 11.08
N LEU A 98 -20.42 -4.82 12.26
CA LEU A 98 -21.44 -5.77 12.73
C LEU A 98 -22.71 -5.72 11.89
N ASN A 99 -23.20 -4.52 11.55
CA ASN A 99 -24.40 -4.35 10.73
C ASN A 99 -24.22 -4.86 9.29
N ALA A 100 -22.99 -4.98 8.81
CA ALA A 100 -22.68 -5.54 7.51
C ALA A 100 -22.37 -7.05 7.57
N ASP A 101 -22.59 -7.72 8.71
CA ASP A 101 -22.29 -9.15 8.93
C ASP A 101 -20.88 -9.54 8.47
N VAL A 102 -19.88 -8.73 8.82
CA VAL A 102 -18.49 -8.90 8.38
C VAL A 102 -17.88 -10.12 9.07
N ASP A 103 -17.22 -10.98 8.32
CA ASP A 103 -16.45 -12.12 8.84
C ASP A 103 -14.93 -11.90 8.78
N PHE A 104 -14.49 -10.91 7.98
CA PHE A 104 -13.08 -10.58 7.78
C PHE A 104 -12.89 -9.07 7.63
N TYR A 105 -11.92 -8.52 8.35
CA TYR A 105 -11.54 -7.12 8.24
C TYR A 105 -10.04 -6.99 7.90
N PHE A 106 -9.75 -6.39 6.74
CA PHE A 106 -8.40 -6.06 6.31
C PHE A 106 -8.14 -4.58 6.58
N ALA A 107 -7.32 -4.32 7.57
CA ALA A 107 -6.99 -2.97 8.03
C ALA A 107 -5.55 -2.91 8.54
N GLY A 108 -5.06 -1.71 8.82
CA GLY A 108 -3.77 -1.50 9.44
C GLY A 108 -3.86 -0.55 10.63
N TRP A 109 -2.83 -0.52 11.43
CA TRP A 109 -2.67 0.46 12.48
C TRP A 109 -2.43 1.83 11.84
N ASN A 110 -3.33 2.78 12.12
CA ASN A 110 -3.53 4.05 11.41
C ASN A 110 -4.07 3.92 9.96
N TYR A 111 -4.52 2.71 9.56
CA TYR A 111 -5.26 2.43 8.34
C TYR A 111 -6.57 1.68 8.68
N GLY A 112 -7.43 2.30 9.48
CA GLY A 112 -8.71 1.74 9.94
C GLY A 112 -8.74 1.28 11.38
N MET A 113 -7.57 1.11 12.00
CA MET A 113 -7.41 0.77 13.42
C MET A 113 -6.51 1.78 14.12
N LYS A 114 -6.67 1.90 15.44
CA LYS A 114 -5.80 2.69 16.31
C LYS A 114 -5.47 1.91 17.56
N VAL A 115 -4.25 2.07 18.07
CA VAL A 115 -3.85 1.48 19.36
C VAL A 115 -4.76 2.00 20.48
N GLY A 116 -5.38 1.08 21.21
CA GLY A 116 -6.38 1.41 22.25
C GLY A 116 -7.72 1.89 21.70
N GLY A 117 -7.95 1.78 20.39
CA GLY A 117 -9.20 2.17 19.75
C GLY A 117 -10.31 1.13 19.90
N GLU A 118 -11.48 1.48 19.38
CA GLU A 118 -12.68 0.66 19.43
C GLU A 118 -12.64 -0.51 18.42
N VAL A 119 -11.98 -0.33 17.28
CA VAL A 119 -11.86 -1.33 16.22
C VAL A 119 -10.42 -1.85 16.23
N THR A 120 -10.25 -3.04 16.80
CA THR A 120 -8.98 -3.77 16.90
C THR A 120 -9.24 -5.27 16.77
N PRO A 121 -8.20 -6.09 16.50
CA PRO A 121 -8.36 -7.55 16.50
C PRO A 121 -9.03 -8.10 17.74
N GLU A 122 -8.65 -7.60 18.92
CA GLU A 122 -9.15 -8.06 20.22
C GLU A 122 -10.63 -7.68 20.42
N THR A 123 -11.03 -6.48 19.99
CA THR A 123 -12.41 -5.98 20.17
C THR A 123 -13.39 -6.58 19.17
N LEU A 124 -12.90 -7.07 18.03
CA LEU A 124 -13.70 -7.70 16.96
C LEU A 124 -13.80 -9.22 17.12
N ALA A 125 -12.81 -9.87 17.74
CA ALA A 125 -12.77 -11.33 17.92
C ALA A 125 -14.02 -11.92 18.60
N PRO A 126 -14.64 -11.30 19.67
CA PRO A 126 -15.85 -11.81 20.29
C PRO A 126 -17.05 -11.91 19.34
N PHE A 127 -17.03 -11.20 18.23
CA PHE A 127 -18.08 -11.19 17.22
C PHE A 127 -17.78 -12.09 16.01
N GLY A 128 -16.69 -12.86 16.08
CA GLY A 128 -16.28 -13.76 14.99
C GLY A 128 -15.61 -13.07 13.81
N ILE A 129 -15.35 -11.75 13.90
CA ILE A 129 -14.67 -11.02 12.85
C ILE A 129 -13.16 -11.26 12.98
N LYS A 130 -12.57 -11.93 12.00
CA LYS A 130 -11.12 -12.15 11.92
C LYS A 130 -10.45 -10.94 11.26
N VAL A 131 -9.34 -10.48 11.84
CA VAL A 131 -8.59 -9.31 11.35
C VAL A 131 -7.24 -9.76 10.81
N TYR A 132 -6.95 -9.36 9.58
CA TYR A 132 -5.60 -9.38 9.02
C TYR A 132 -5.06 -7.95 8.99
N GLU A 133 -3.85 -7.77 9.54
CA GLU A 133 -3.24 -6.46 9.72
C GLU A 133 -2.22 -6.20 8.62
N LEU A 134 -2.27 -5.02 8.02
CA LEU A 134 -1.28 -4.53 7.05
C LEU A 134 0.13 -4.60 7.66
N THR A 135 1.02 -5.34 7.04
CA THR A 135 2.35 -5.67 7.58
C THR A 135 3.21 -4.43 7.86
N GLU A 136 3.19 -3.42 6.99
CA GLU A 136 3.94 -2.17 7.23
C GLU A 136 3.53 -1.50 8.54
N SER A 137 2.24 -1.49 8.83
CA SER A 137 1.66 -0.81 10.00
C SER A 137 1.97 -1.48 11.35
N CYS A 138 2.54 -2.69 11.34
CA CYS A 138 2.88 -3.43 12.56
C CYS A 138 3.88 -2.70 13.46
N ILE A 139 4.65 -1.76 12.92
CA ILE A 139 5.59 -0.92 13.70
C ILE A 139 4.90 -0.15 14.83
N HIS A 140 3.59 0.09 14.73
CA HIS A 140 2.83 0.80 15.76
C HIS A 140 2.57 -0.03 17.01
N ILE A 141 2.70 -1.37 16.93
CA ILE A 141 2.39 -2.29 18.04
C ILE A 141 3.52 -3.26 18.40
N MET A 142 4.56 -3.33 17.57
CA MET A 142 5.70 -4.22 17.80
C MET A 142 6.98 -3.64 17.20
N ALA A 143 8.13 -4.08 17.71
CA ALA A 143 9.39 -3.76 17.07
C ALA A 143 9.44 -4.38 15.65
N LYS A 144 9.72 -3.56 14.66
CA LYS A 144 9.83 -3.92 13.25
C LYS A 144 11.00 -3.18 12.62
N GLY A 145 11.70 -3.84 11.73
CA GLY A 145 12.71 -3.21 10.89
C GLY A 145 12.12 -2.18 9.93
N LYS A 146 13.00 -1.55 9.15
CA LYS A 146 12.61 -0.69 8.03
C LYS A 146 11.67 -1.46 7.09
N PRO A 147 10.58 -0.85 6.58
CA PRO A 147 9.72 -1.50 5.61
C PRO A 147 10.49 -1.79 4.31
N THR A 148 10.04 -2.79 3.60
CA THR A 148 10.52 -3.14 2.27
C THR A 148 9.32 -3.46 1.38
N MET A 149 9.51 -3.55 0.07
CA MET A 149 8.44 -3.98 -0.83
C MET A 149 7.97 -5.42 -0.55
N GLU A 150 8.80 -6.24 0.09
CA GLU A 150 8.41 -7.58 0.52
C GLU A 150 7.29 -7.56 1.59
N ASP A 151 7.15 -6.50 2.39
CA ASP A 151 6.03 -6.38 3.33
C ASP A 151 4.68 -6.37 2.58
N MET A 152 4.57 -5.62 1.50
CA MET A 152 3.39 -5.59 0.64
C MET A 152 3.18 -6.93 -0.08
N PHE A 153 4.26 -7.57 -0.54
CA PHE A 153 4.17 -8.89 -1.17
C PHE A 153 3.69 -9.97 -0.20
N VAL A 154 4.16 -9.93 1.04
CA VAL A 154 3.68 -10.83 2.11
C VAL A 154 2.18 -10.64 2.33
N ASP A 155 1.68 -9.39 2.35
CA ASP A 155 0.26 -9.11 2.49
C ASP A 155 -0.56 -9.71 1.34
N LEU A 156 -0.14 -9.50 0.09
CA LEU A 156 -0.80 -10.09 -1.08
C LEU A 156 -0.81 -11.63 -1.04
N LEU A 157 0.33 -12.25 -0.70
CA LEU A 157 0.42 -13.71 -0.60
C LEU A 157 -0.43 -14.28 0.54
N ASN A 158 -0.47 -13.61 1.69
CA ASN A 158 -1.31 -14.02 2.81
C ASN A 158 -2.81 -13.86 2.47
N LEU A 159 -3.21 -12.76 1.83
CA LEU A 159 -4.56 -12.61 1.31
C LEU A 159 -4.89 -13.72 0.31
N GLY A 160 -3.97 -14.06 -0.60
CA GLY A 160 -4.10 -15.19 -1.51
C GLY A 160 -4.43 -16.49 -0.80
N ARG A 161 -3.67 -16.81 0.26
CA ARG A 161 -3.88 -18.00 1.10
C ARG A 161 -5.20 -17.96 1.87
N ILE A 162 -5.52 -16.81 2.50
CA ILE A 162 -6.77 -16.62 3.27
C ILE A 162 -8.00 -16.86 2.39
N PHE A 163 -7.98 -16.38 1.15
CA PHE A 163 -9.11 -16.46 0.23
C PHE A 163 -9.07 -17.65 -0.74
N GLY A 164 -8.03 -18.49 -0.68
CA GLY A 164 -7.88 -19.66 -1.57
C GLY A 164 -7.62 -19.27 -3.03
N VAL A 165 -6.86 -18.20 -3.26
CA VAL A 165 -6.47 -17.67 -4.58
C VAL A 165 -4.95 -17.53 -4.72
N GLU A 166 -4.21 -18.46 -4.13
CA GLU A 166 -2.74 -18.43 -4.04
C GLU A 166 -2.07 -18.28 -5.39
N GLU A 167 -2.43 -19.09 -6.37
CA GLU A 167 -1.84 -19.01 -7.72
C GLU A 167 -1.94 -17.59 -8.31
N ARG A 168 -3.07 -16.92 -8.05
CA ARG A 168 -3.27 -15.54 -8.51
C ARG A 168 -2.36 -14.56 -7.76
N ALA A 169 -2.23 -14.72 -6.45
CA ALA A 169 -1.37 -13.88 -5.61
C ALA A 169 0.11 -14.09 -5.97
N GLU A 170 0.53 -15.35 -6.16
CA GLU A 170 1.89 -15.69 -6.56
C GLU A 170 2.25 -15.12 -7.93
N ALA A 171 1.36 -15.25 -8.91
CA ALA A 171 1.56 -14.68 -10.25
C ALA A 171 1.66 -13.15 -10.21
N LEU A 172 0.81 -12.48 -9.41
CA LEU A 172 0.83 -11.03 -9.24
C LEU A 172 2.15 -10.57 -8.59
N VAL A 173 2.55 -11.21 -7.51
CA VAL A 173 3.78 -10.88 -6.78
C VAL A 173 5.02 -11.18 -7.63
N ALA A 174 5.02 -12.27 -8.40
CA ALA A 174 6.12 -12.56 -9.33
C ALA A 174 6.29 -11.42 -10.36
N GLY A 175 5.19 -10.94 -10.95
CA GLY A 175 5.24 -9.80 -11.87
C GLY A 175 5.83 -8.53 -11.22
N TYR A 176 5.42 -8.21 -9.99
CA TYR A 176 5.98 -7.06 -9.26
C TYR A 176 7.47 -7.21 -8.93
N ARG A 177 7.92 -8.41 -8.56
CA ARG A 177 9.35 -8.69 -8.33
C ARG A 177 10.17 -8.55 -9.60
N ASP A 178 9.65 -9.01 -10.73
CA ASP A 178 10.31 -8.88 -12.03
C ASP A 178 10.45 -7.40 -12.40
N GLU A 179 9.40 -6.60 -12.27
CA GLU A 179 9.44 -5.15 -12.51
C GLU A 179 10.44 -4.42 -11.59
N LEU A 180 10.50 -4.76 -10.31
CA LEU A 180 11.48 -4.20 -9.37
C LEU A 180 12.91 -4.60 -9.74
N ALA A 181 13.12 -5.83 -10.20
CA ALA A 181 14.42 -6.30 -10.65
C ALA A 181 14.90 -5.52 -11.90
N GLU A 182 14.00 -5.24 -12.84
CA GLU A 182 14.28 -4.39 -14.00
C GLU A 182 14.70 -2.98 -13.59
N ILE A 183 13.91 -2.30 -12.73
CA ILE A 183 14.20 -0.97 -12.21
C ILE A 183 15.57 -0.95 -11.53
N THR A 184 15.83 -1.95 -10.68
CA THR A 184 17.11 -2.08 -9.96
C THR A 184 18.29 -2.26 -10.94
N ALA A 185 18.12 -3.03 -12.00
CA ALA A 185 19.16 -3.24 -13.02
C ALA A 185 19.47 -1.94 -13.79
N GLU A 186 18.43 -1.18 -14.16
CA GLU A 186 18.56 0.13 -14.81
C GLU A 186 19.36 1.11 -13.94
N ILE A 187 19.03 1.20 -12.64
CA ILE A 187 19.72 2.10 -11.69
C ILE A 187 21.17 1.69 -11.49
N LYS A 188 21.45 0.39 -11.29
CA LYS A 188 22.82 -0.12 -11.12
C LYS A 188 23.69 0.14 -12.35
N GLY A 189 23.12 0.03 -13.54
CA GLY A 189 23.82 0.35 -14.79
C GLY A 189 24.30 1.81 -14.89
N ALA A 190 23.57 2.73 -14.23
CA ALA A 190 23.89 4.15 -14.22
C ALA A 190 25.05 4.53 -13.27
N GLN A 191 25.48 3.66 -12.36
CA GLN A 191 26.58 3.86 -11.38
C GLN A 191 26.55 5.20 -10.63
N ARG A 192 25.36 5.69 -10.29
CA ARG A 192 25.20 6.99 -9.63
C ARG A 192 25.08 6.85 -8.11
N ARG A 193 25.47 7.92 -7.38
CA ARG A 193 25.19 8.01 -5.95
C ARG A 193 23.68 8.12 -5.71
N PRO A 194 23.18 7.66 -4.55
CA PRO A 194 21.77 7.85 -4.19
C PRO A 194 21.38 9.32 -4.19
N VAL A 195 20.21 9.63 -4.73
CA VAL A 195 19.64 10.99 -4.77
C VAL A 195 19.00 11.29 -3.41
N ARG A 196 19.31 12.45 -2.82
CA ARG A 196 18.70 12.90 -1.55
C ARG A 196 17.26 13.35 -1.80
N VAL A 197 16.31 12.75 -1.11
CA VAL A 197 14.87 12.95 -1.33
C VAL A 197 14.19 13.37 -0.04
N PHE A 198 13.33 14.37 -0.12
CA PHE A 198 12.40 14.75 0.94
C PHE A 198 10.98 14.40 0.55
N VAL A 199 10.21 13.81 1.48
CA VAL A 199 8.77 13.55 1.28
C VAL A 199 7.98 14.62 2.01
N TYR A 200 7.12 15.34 1.29
CA TYR A 200 6.26 16.37 1.84
C TYR A 200 4.79 16.02 1.61
N ASP A 201 4.12 15.65 2.70
CA ASP A 201 2.69 15.34 2.69
C ASP A 201 1.85 16.62 2.92
N SER A 202 2.05 17.30 4.03
CA SER A 202 1.23 18.46 4.45
C SER A 202 1.96 19.30 5.50
N GLY A 203 1.32 20.40 5.93
CA GLY A 203 1.80 21.25 7.02
C GLY A 203 2.81 22.32 6.58
N GLU A 204 2.40 23.60 6.59
CA GLU A 204 3.27 24.72 6.21
C GLU A 204 4.21 25.13 7.35
N GLU A 205 3.74 25.16 8.60
CA GLU A 205 4.56 25.50 9.76
C GLU A 205 5.49 24.35 10.16
N LYS A 206 4.95 23.13 10.15
CA LYS A 206 5.67 21.88 10.46
C LYS A 206 5.30 20.84 9.40
N PRO A 207 6.24 20.45 8.56
CA PRO A 207 5.94 19.47 7.53
C PRO A 207 5.63 18.10 8.14
N PHE A 208 4.56 17.47 7.67
CA PHE A 208 4.29 16.07 7.88
C PHE A 208 5.02 15.27 6.82
N THR A 209 5.82 14.30 7.22
CA THR A 209 6.75 13.58 6.35
C THR A 209 6.85 12.10 6.72
N SER A 210 7.36 11.31 5.78
CA SER A 210 7.71 9.92 6.01
C SER A 210 9.10 9.81 6.66
N GLY A 211 9.16 9.17 7.82
CA GLY A 211 10.41 8.76 8.46
C GLY A 211 10.85 7.36 8.00
N ARG A 212 11.74 6.74 8.79
CA ARG A 212 12.36 5.44 8.50
C ARG A 212 11.36 4.31 8.23
N HIS A 213 10.25 4.31 8.97
CA HIS A 213 9.27 3.21 8.98
C HIS A 213 8.07 3.43 8.05
N GLY A 214 8.04 4.49 7.25
CA GLY A 214 7.02 4.69 6.22
C GLY A 214 7.42 4.07 4.89
N ILE A 215 6.45 3.55 4.16
CA ILE A 215 6.69 2.90 2.86
C ILE A 215 7.39 3.81 1.83
N PRO A 216 7.18 5.16 1.79
CA PRO A 216 7.92 6.01 0.86
C PRO A 216 9.44 5.91 1.01
N THR A 217 9.96 5.61 2.22
CA THR A 217 11.38 5.40 2.42
C THR A 217 11.88 4.18 1.66
N ALA A 218 11.16 3.05 1.71
CA ALA A 218 11.48 1.86 0.93
C ALA A 218 11.38 2.09 -0.58
N MET A 219 10.35 2.83 -1.02
CA MET A 219 10.15 3.17 -2.43
C MET A 219 11.28 4.05 -2.98
N ILE A 220 11.70 5.06 -2.21
CA ILE A 220 12.82 5.94 -2.56
C ILE A 220 14.11 5.14 -2.70
N GLU A 221 14.38 4.20 -1.79
CA GLU A 221 15.55 3.32 -1.85
C GLU A 221 15.51 2.40 -3.07
N ALA A 222 14.36 1.79 -3.34
CA ALA A 222 14.16 0.96 -4.53
C ALA A 222 14.34 1.76 -5.84
N ALA A 223 14.05 3.07 -5.81
CA ALA A 223 14.25 4.00 -6.92
C ALA A 223 15.68 4.59 -7.02
N GLY A 224 16.62 4.16 -6.16
CA GLY A 224 17.99 4.66 -6.16
C GLY A 224 18.20 6.00 -5.45
N GLY A 225 17.29 6.37 -4.54
CA GLY A 225 17.40 7.53 -3.67
C GLY A 225 17.70 7.18 -2.22
N VAL A 226 17.78 8.21 -1.39
CA VAL A 226 17.81 8.12 0.07
C VAL A 226 16.86 9.16 0.65
N ASN A 227 15.95 8.71 1.51
CA ASN A 227 15.10 9.64 2.26
C ASN A 227 15.97 10.40 3.27
N ILE A 228 15.98 11.74 3.18
CA ILE A 228 16.77 12.55 4.10
C ILE A 228 16.28 12.47 5.56
N MET A 229 15.09 11.89 5.80
CA MET A 229 14.52 11.64 7.13
C MET A 229 14.62 10.15 7.56
N ASP A 230 15.54 9.37 6.96
CA ASP A 230 15.74 7.96 7.28
C ASP A 230 16.26 7.69 8.71
N ASP A 231 16.73 8.68 9.40
CA ASP A 231 17.13 8.63 10.82
C ASP A 231 15.96 8.91 11.79
N VAL A 232 14.80 9.31 11.30
CA VAL A 232 13.60 9.54 12.11
C VAL A 232 12.88 8.22 12.32
N GLU A 233 12.96 7.66 13.54
CA GLU A 233 12.36 6.36 13.92
C GLU A 233 10.84 6.42 14.07
N LYS A 234 10.15 6.88 13.01
CA LYS A 234 8.69 6.96 12.88
C LYS A 234 8.27 6.51 11.49
N SER A 235 7.00 6.12 11.33
CA SER A 235 6.41 5.91 10.00
C SER A 235 6.11 7.28 9.39
N TRP A 236 5.09 7.96 9.88
CA TRP A 236 4.75 9.33 9.50
C TRP A 236 4.76 10.24 10.72
N THR A 237 5.29 11.47 10.57
CA THR A 237 5.42 12.39 11.69
C THR A 237 5.60 13.83 11.25
N GLU A 238 5.25 14.76 12.12
CA GLU A 238 5.63 16.18 11.99
C GLU A 238 7.09 16.36 12.39
N ILE A 239 7.79 17.22 11.66
CA ILE A 239 9.15 17.70 11.95
C ILE A 239 9.20 19.22 11.82
N SER A 240 10.38 19.83 12.03
CA SER A 240 10.62 21.22 11.65
C SER A 240 11.26 21.31 10.25
N TRP A 241 11.26 22.50 9.66
CA TRP A 241 11.85 22.72 8.33
C TRP A 241 13.37 22.83 8.33
N GLU A 242 13.99 23.13 9.47
CA GLU A 242 15.44 23.30 9.58
C GLU A 242 16.24 22.08 9.11
N PRO A 243 15.94 20.84 9.57
CA PRO A 243 16.62 19.65 9.05
C PRO A 243 16.43 19.44 7.54
N VAL A 244 15.28 19.86 6.98
CA VAL A 244 15.05 19.76 5.53
C VAL A 244 15.99 20.68 4.76
N ILE A 245 16.13 21.93 5.22
CA ILE A 245 17.02 22.92 4.62
C ILE A 245 18.48 22.49 4.75
N ASP A 246 18.91 22.07 5.94
CA ASP A 246 20.28 21.67 6.23
C ASP A 246 20.73 20.44 5.45
N ARG A 247 19.83 19.45 5.26
CA ARG A 247 20.11 18.21 4.52
C ARG A 247 19.99 18.39 3.00
N ASN A 248 19.47 19.52 2.56
CA ASN A 248 19.44 19.97 1.17
C ASN A 248 19.01 18.87 0.18
N PRO A 249 17.73 18.47 0.15
CA PRO A 249 17.26 17.44 -0.78
C PRO A 249 17.38 17.88 -2.24
N GLU A 250 17.69 16.93 -3.11
CA GLU A 250 17.82 17.15 -4.55
C GLU A 250 16.47 16.99 -5.27
N VAL A 251 15.53 16.25 -4.65
CA VAL A 251 14.16 16.04 -5.12
C VAL A 251 13.21 16.14 -3.93
N ALA A 252 12.07 16.79 -4.14
CA ALA A 252 10.95 16.76 -3.22
C ALA A 252 9.82 15.91 -3.82
N VAL A 253 9.46 14.84 -3.10
CA VAL A 253 8.26 14.04 -3.39
C VAL A 253 7.09 14.67 -2.66
N ILE A 254 6.09 15.10 -3.42
CA ILE A 254 4.89 15.77 -2.92
C ILE A 254 3.75 14.76 -2.91
N VAL A 255 3.21 14.46 -1.73
CA VAL A 255 2.02 13.61 -1.62
C VAL A 255 0.78 14.44 -1.90
N ASN A 256 0.04 14.07 -2.94
CA ASN A 256 -1.22 14.69 -3.29
C ASN A 256 -2.34 14.14 -2.39
N TYR A 257 -2.51 14.77 -1.24
CA TYR A 257 -3.40 14.33 -0.18
C TYR A 257 -3.96 15.52 0.61
N GLY A 258 -5.21 15.38 1.06
CA GLY A 258 -5.91 16.38 1.86
C GLY A 258 -6.51 17.51 1.00
N GLU A 259 -6.84 18.63 1.63
CA GLU A 259 -7.50 19.77 0.98
C GLU A 259 -6.53 20.66 0.20
N VAL A 260 -5.23 20.63 0.55
CA VAL A 260 -4.18 21.39 -0.11
C VAL A 260 -3.61 20.58 -1.26
N THR A 261 -3.75 21.09 -2.49
CA THR A 261 -3.30 20.36 -3.69
C THR A 261 -1.77 20.28 -3.80
N ALA A 262 -1.26 19.34 -4.60
CA ALA A 262 0.17 19.23 -4.85
C ALA A 262 0.76 20.53 -5.42
N GLU A 263 0.03 21.21 -6.32
CA GLU A 263 0.45 22.49 -6.91
C GLU A 263 0.58 23.58 -5.84
N GLN A 264 -0.35 23.65 -4.88
CA GLN A 264 -0.29 24.59 -3.77
C GLN A 264 0.90 24.30 -2.85
N LYS A 265 1.17 23.03 -2.55
CA LYS A 265 2.36 22.59 -1.77
C LYS A 265 3.67 22.98 -2.47
N ILE A 266 3.76 22.77 -3.78
CA ILE A 266 4.91 23.18 -4.60
C ILE A 266 5.04 24.70 -4.61
N ALA A 267 3.95 25.43 -4.82
CA ALA A 267 3.93 26.89 -4.79
C ALA A 267 4.40 27.45 -3.44
N PHE A 268 3.97 26.86 -2.33
CA PHE A 268 4.44 27.20 -0.99
C PHE A 268 5.97 27.04 -0.88
N MET A 269 6.52 25.89 -1.28
CA MET A 269 7.97 25.66 -1.22
C MET A 269 8.74 26.64 -2.11
N LYS A 270 8.26 26.91 -3.32
CA LYS A 270 8.91 27.85 -4.25
C LYS A 270 8.78 29.31 -3.82
N GLY A 271 7.69 29.68 -3.16
CA GLY A 271 7.42 31.04 -2.68
C GLY A 271 8.10 31.39 -1.36
N ASN A 272 8.55 30.41 -0.59
CA ASN A 272 9.15 30.66 0.72
C ASN A 272 10.67 30.93 0.59
N PRO A 273 11.16 32.13 0.99
CA PRO A 273 12.57 32.50 0.88
C PRO A 273 13.54 31.56 1.61
N ALA A 274 13.09 30.83 2.64
CA ALA A 274 13.90 29.87 3.37
C ALA A 274 14.35 28.71 2.49
N PHE A 275 13.57 28.32 1.48
CA PHE A 275 13.87 27.19 0.60
C PHE A 275 14.61 27.56 -0.68
N ARG A 276 14.86 28.86 -0.93
CA ARG A 276 15.49 29.35 -2.19
C ARG A 276 16.81 28.65 -2.57
N ASN A 277 17.55 28.16 -1.58
CA ASN A 277 18.84 27.49 -1.76
C ASN A 277 18.74 25.94 -1.71
N VAL A 278 17.54 25.40 -1.45
CA VAL A 278 17.31 23.95 -1.47
C VAL A 278 17.35 23.47 -2.92
N ASP A 279 18.17 22.48 -3.22
CA ASP A 279 18.43 22.01 -4.59
C ASP A 279 17.15 21.58 -5.31
N ALA A 280 16.23 20.90 -4.62
CA ALA A 280 14.93 20.51 -5.17
C ALA A 280 14.12 21.71 -5.64
N VAL A 281 14.09 22.80 -4.86
CA VAL A 281 13.36 24.04 -5.19
C VAL A 281 14.07 24.83 -6.28
N LYS A 282 15.39 25.01 -6.13
CA LYS A 282 16.21 25.76 -7.10
C LYS A 282 16.17 25.16 -8.50
N ASN A 283 16.15 23.83 -8.61
CA ASN A 283 16.20 23.11 -9.87
C ASN A 283 14.81 22.61 -10.33
N ASP A 284 13.73 23.02 -9.65
CA ASP A 284 12.33 22.63 -9.94
C ASP A 284 12.12 21.12 -9.99
N ARG A 285 12.78 20.37 -9.07
CA ARG A 285 12.74 18.92 -9.03
C ARG A 285 11.69 18.42 -8.03
N PHE A 286 10.46 18.38 -8.48
CA PHE A 286 9.32 17.88 -7.74
C PHE A 286 8.73 16.64 -8.42
N VAL A 287 8.35 15.65 -7.62
CA VAL A 287 7.61 14.47 -8.09
C VAL A 287 6.32 14.36 -7.28
N VAL A 288 5.19 14.37 -7.95
CA VAL A 288 3.89 14.20 -7.29
C VAL A 288 3.54 12.73 -7.25
N LEU A 289 3.20 12.24 -6.07
CA LEU A 289 2.57 10.95 -5.83
C LEU A 289 1.17 11.16 -5.29
N ASP A 290 0.18 10.49 -5.83
CA ASP A 290 -1.13 10.43 -5.20
C ASP A 290 -1.05 9.66 -3.87
N TYR A 291 -1.98 9.91 -2.96
CA TYR A 291 -2.00 9.25 -1.65
C TYR A 291 -1.83 7.72 -1.75
N VAL A 292 -2.56 7.11 -2.66
CA VAL A 292 -2.52 5.66 -2.86
C VAL A 292 -1.16 5.14 -3.38
N GLU A 293 -0.35 6.00 -3.98
CA GLU A 293 1.00 5.72 -4.46
C GLU A 293 2.08 5.99 -3.40
N ALA A 294 1.71 6.57 -2.26
CA ALA A 294 2.58 6.86 -1.12
C ALA A 294 2.23 6.01 0.11
N THR A 295 1.34 5.02 -0.05
CA THR A 295 0.87 4.10 0.99
C THR A 295 1.03 2.66 0.49
N PRO A 296 1.30 1.66 1.37
CA PRO A 296 1.60 0.29 0.93
C PRO A 296 0.50 -0.29 0.03
N GLY A 297 0.82 -0.53 -1.25
CA GLY A 297 -0.20 -0.99 -2.19
C GLY A 297 0.31 -1.36 -3.59
N PRO A 298 -0.57 -1.87 -4.45
CA PRO A 298 -0.20 -2.33 -5.79
C PRO A 298 0.40 -1.25 -6.71
N ARG A 299 0.14 0.04 -6.42
CA ARG A 299 0.65 1.16 -7.23
C ARG A 299 2.09 1.55 -6.92
N ASP A 300 2.64 1.01 -5.84
CA ASP A 300 4.02 1.34 -5.42
C ASP A 300 5.05 1.03 -6.51
N ILE A 301 4.84 -0.05 -7.28
CA ILE A 301 5.80 -0.46 -8.33
C ILE A 301 5.83 0.57 -9.47
N GLU A 302 4.66 1.03 -9.93
CA GLU A 302 4.55 2.09 -10.94
C GLU A 302 5.15 3.41 -10.41
N ALA A 303 4.90 3.73 -9.14
CA ALA A 303 5.45 4.91 -8.48
C ALA A 303 6.98 4.84 -8.35
N ILE A 304 7.55 3.68 -7.97
CA ILE A 304 9.00 3.46 -7.91
C ILE A 304 9.64 3.66 -9.28
N ARG A 305 9.04 3.15 -10.36
CA ARG A 305 9.54 3.37 -11.73
C ARG A 305 9.53 4.86 -12.10
N ARG A 306 8.49 5.59 -11.72
CA ARG A 306 8.39 7.04 -11.95
C ARG A 306 9.41 7.82 -11.12
N LEU A 307 9.62 7.45 -9.85
CA LEU A 307 10.66 8.02 -9.00
C LEU A 307 12.06 7.77 -9.59
N ALA A 308 12.37 6.55 -10.00
CA ALA A 308 13.65 6.19 -10.61
C ALA A 308 13.94 7.03 -11.86
N LYS A 309 12.97 7.18 -12.75
CA LYS A 309 13.10 8.06 -13.93
C LYS A 309 13.37 9.52 -13.54
N SER A 310 12.67 10.04 -12.52
CA SER A 310 12.89 11.41 -12.05
C SER A 310 14.25 11.58 -11.39
N PHE A 311 14.70 10.62 -10.60
CA PHE A 311 15.99 10.70 -9.90
C PHE A 311 17.17 10.66 -10.90
N HIS A 312 17.02 9.94 -11.99
CA HIS A 312 18.08 9.66 -12.96
C HIS A 312 17.80 10.22 -14.36
N ALA A 313 16.96 11.25 -14.49
CA ALA A 313 16.47 11.82 -15.75
C ALA A 313 17.53 12.18 -16.81
N GLU A 314 18.80 12.34 -16.42
CA GLU A 314 19.91 12.63 -17.36
C GLU A 314 20.59 11.35 -17.90
N ALA A 315 20.12 10.15 -17.52
CA ALA A 315 20.78 8.87 -17.82
C ALA A 315 19.89 7.84 -18.53
N MET A 316 18.59 8.11 -18.64
CA MET A 316 17.63 7.21 -19.32
C MET A 316 17.16 7.73 -20.68
#